data_8ced34681bdfcfa73d40927e18bd9bf0
#
_entry.id   8ced34681bdfcfa73d40927e18bd9bf0
#
_cell.length_a   1.000
_cell.length_b   1.000
_cell.length_c   1.000
_cell.angle_alpha   90.00
_cell.angle_beta   90.00
_cell.angle_gamma   90.00
#
_symmetry.space_group_name_H-M   'P 1'
#
loop_
_entity.id
_entity.type
_entity.pdbx_description
1 polymer ?
#
loop_
_entity_poly.entity_id
_entity_poly.type
_entity_poly.pdbx_seq_one_letter_code
_entity_poly.pdbx_strand_id
1 'polypeptide(L)'
;MASCTPDTETRAIVLLLLGCIFVGFVECITATLSTICLNDQREIGTALGLGGSSRSFVSTLGSTVYTVILSNRLEQTISQQVPPALINAGLPVNSTTAFLEAYTNGTQAAFDQVRGLTPHILEVGTKAYKVANSDAYQTVFLATIAFSAVGFILTFFVPDFDHKMTGEVTITLHEKSDEDLIVGAIHEKSVDQNV
;
A
#
# COMPACT_ATOMS: atom_id res chain seq x y z
N MET A 1 -5.63 -10.98 6.68
CA MET A 1 -5.99 -11.10 5.25
C MET A 1 -5.84 -12.53 4.73
N ALA A 2 -4.71 -13.21 4.91
CA ALA A 2 -4.49 -14.59 4.41
C ALA A 2 -5.55 -15.64 4.87
N SER A 3 -6.31 -15.38 5.90
CA SER A 3 -7.38 -16.27 6.42
C SER A 3 -8.80 -15.83 6.03
N CYS A 4 -8.93 -14.87 5.10
CA CYS A 4 -10.24 -14.43 4.61
C CYS A 4 -10.68 -15.30 3.45
N THR A 5 -11.94 -15.73 3.51
CA THR A 5 -12.64 -16.49 2.46
C THR A 5 -13.71 -15.60 1.83
N PRO A 6 -14.27 -15.94 0.67
CA PRO A 6 -15.37 -15.19 0.06
C PRO A 6 -16.57 -14.93 0.97
N ASP A 7 -16.77 -15.77 1.98
CA ASP A 7 -17.90 -15.69 2.92
C ASP A 7 -17.57 -14.85 4.17
N THR A 8 -16.35 -14.30 4.30
CA THR A 8 -15.90 -13.54 5.48
C THR A 8 -15.62 -12.06 5.15
N GLU A 9 -16.50 -11.42 4.42
CA GLU A 9 -16.36 -10.04 3.96
C GLU A 9 -16.14 -9.05 5.11
N THR A 10 -16.97 -9.12 6.15
CA THR A 10 -16.86 -8.22 7.33
C THR A 10 -15.49 -8.35 8.01
N ARG A 11 -14.96 -9.58 8.12
CA ARG A 11 -13.64 -9.83 8.70
C ARG A 11 -12.53 -9.20 7.84
N ALA A 12 -12.66 -9.28 6.53
CA ALA A 12 -11.70 -8.69 5.60
C ALA A 12 -11.68 -7.16 5.72
N ILE A 13 -12.86 -6.52 5.81
CA ILE A 13 -13.00 -5.07 5.97
C ILE A 13 -12.37 -4.62 7.29
N VAL A 14 -12.67 -5.28 8.40
CA VAL A 14 -12.13 -4.92 9.72
C VAL A 14 -10.60 -5.05 9.74
N LEU A 15 -10.05 -6.13 9.20
CA LEU A 15 -8.60 -6.33 9.12
C LEU A 15 -7.92 -5.31 8.21
N LEU A 16 -8.56 -4.90 7.12
CA LEU A 16 -8.06 -3.87 6.23
C LEU A 16 -8.02 -2.52 6.94
N LEU A 17 -9.11 -2.12 7.59
CA LEU A 17 -9.19 -0.89 8.36
C LEU A 17 -8.11 -0.81 9.43
N LEU A 18 -7.96 -1.88 10.22
CA LEU A 18 -6.93 -1.97 11.24
C LEU A 18 -5.52 -1.84 10.65
N GLY A 19 -5.27 -2.53 9.53
CA GLY A 19 -4.00 -2.45 8.80
C GLY A 19 -3.69 -1.02 8.33
N CYS A 20 -4.68 -0.32 7.75
CA CYS A 20 -4.52 1.07 7.30
C CYS A 20 -4.18 2.02 8.47
N ILE A 21 -4.82 1.84 9.64
CA ILE A 21 -4.52 2.64 10.83
C ILE A 21 -3.07 2.45 11.27
N PHE A 22 -2.60 1.20 11.37
CA PHE A 22 -1.21 0.92 11.75
C PHE A 22 -0.20 1.46 10.74
N VAL A 23 -0.47 1.33 9.44
CA VAL A 23 0.41 1.87 8.40
C VAL A 23 0.49 3.39 8.51
N GLY A 24 -0.65 4.08 8.64
CA GLY A 24 -0.67 5.54 8.82
C GLY A 24 0.09 6.00 10.06
N PHE A 25 -0.02 5.27 11.16
CA PHE A 25 0.72 5.57 12.39
C PHE A 25 2.25 5.44 12.19
N VAL A 26 2.70 4.35 11.57
CA VAL A 26 4.13 4.14 11.26
C VAL A 26 4.67 5.22 10.31
N GLU A 27 3.87 5.64 9.32
CA GLU A 27 4.25 6.72 8.41
C GLU A 27 4.45 8.04 9.12
N CYS A 28 3.53 8.42 10.01
CA CYS A 28 3.65 9.65 10.81
C CYS A 28 4.92 9.62 11.67
N ILE A 29 5.18 8.52 12.38
CA ILE A 29 6.38 8.38 13.21
C ILE A 29 7.64 8.49 12.37
N THR A 30 7.70 7.78 11.24
CA THR A 30 8.88 7.79 10.36
C THR A 30 9.16 9.18 9.80
N ALA A 31 8.12 9.91 9.38
CA ALA A 31 8.26 11.28 8.91
C ALA A 31 8.79 12.21 10.01
N THR A 32 8.23 12.10 11.21
CA THR A 32 8.66 12.91 12.38
C THR A 32 10.11 12.60 12.77
N LEU A 33 10.49 11.32 12.87
CA LEU A 33 11.86 10.94 13.16
C LEU A 33 12.85 11.46 12.10
N SER A 34 12.46 11.41 10.82
CA SER A 34 13.30 11.94 9.73
C SER A 34 13.59 13.44 9.88
N THR A 35 12.67 14.21 10.44
CA THR A 35 12.88 15.65 10.70
C THR A 35 13.72 15.92 11.94
N ILE A 36 13.55 15.12 13.01
CA ILE A 36 14.31 15.27 14.27
C ILE A 36 15.78 14.89 14.09
N CYS A 37 16.09 13.93 13.22
CA CYS A 37 17.46 13.48 12.97
C CYS A 37 18.35 14.51 12.26
N LEU A 38 17.76 15.57 11.69
CA LEU A 38 18.49 16.59 10.96
C LEU A 38 19.03 17.66 11.91
N ASN A 39 20.29 18.04 11.69
CA ASN A 39 20.93 19.09 12.46
C ASN A 39 20.61 20.50 11.91
N ASP A 40 20.24 20.60 10.63
CA ASP A 40 19.88 21.86 9.95
C ASP A 40 18.45 21.79 9.43
N GLN A 41 17.61 22.71 9.86
CA GLN A 41 16.22 22.82 9.42
C GLN A 41 16.08 23.14 7.93
N ARG A 42 17.10 23.72 7.29
CA ARG A 42 17.10 23.98 5.86
C ARG A 42 17.09 22.71 5.01
N GLU A 43 17.57 21.61 5.58
CA GLU A 43 17.67 20.32 4.90
C GLU A 43 16.40 19.44 5.05
N ILE A 44 15.42 19.86 5.86
CA ILE A 44 14.18 19.10 6.11
C ILE A 44 13.47 18.76 4.80
N GLY A 45 13.35 19.74 3.89
CA GLY A 45 12.70 19.53 2.60
C GLY A 45 13.44 18.49 1.73
N THR A 46 14.76 18.55 1.71
CA THR A 46 15.59 17.60 0.96
C THR A 46 15.51 16.20 1.55
N ALA A 47 15.56 16.08 2.86
CA ALA A 47 15.49 14.78 3.55
C ALA A 47 14.12 14.12 3.37
N LEU A 48 13.03 14.87 3.52
CA LEU A 48 11.66 14.34 3.27
C LEU A 48 11.47 13.98 1.79
N GLY A 49 12.02 14.78 0.87
CA GLY A 49 11.99 14.47 -0.56
C GLY A 49 12.75 13.19 -0.90
N LEU A 50 13.94 13.00 -0.33
CA LEU A 50 14.73 11.78 -0.51
C LEU A 50 14.04 10.56 0.10
N GLY A 51 13.48 10.71 1.31
CA GLY A 51 12.70 9.66 1.98
C GLY A 51 11.48 9.26 1.16
N GLY A 52 10.72 10.22 0.65
CA GLY A 52 9.57 9.98 -0.23
C GLY A 52 9.95 9.29 -1.54
N SER A 53 11.04 9.71 -2.18
CA SER A 53 11.53 9.09 -3.42
C SER A 53 12.00 7.66 -3.20
N SER A 54 12.75 7.40 -2.14
CA SER A 54 13.20 6.06 -1.77
C SER A 54 12.03 5.13 -1.49
N ARG A 55 11.03 5.61 -0.76
CA ARG A 55 9.79 4.87 -0.48
C ARG A 55 9.04 4.54 -1.77
N SER A 56 8.87 5.50 -2.68
CA SER A 56 8.19 5.29 -3.96
C SER A 56 8.91 4.24 -4.80
N PHE A 57 10.23 4.28 -4.83
CA PHE A 57 11.04 3.30 -5.53
C PHE A 57 10.83 1.88 -4.99
N VAL A 58 10.96 1.67 -3.68
CA VAL A 58 10.73 0.37 -3.03
C VAL A 58 9.29 -0.10 -3.22
N SER A 59 8.30 0.80 -3.11
CA SER A 59 6.89 0.50 -3.33
C SER A 59 6.62 0.01 -4.75
N THR A 60 7.22 0.64 -5.76
CA THR A 60 7.08 0.22 -7.16
C THR A 60 7.66 -1.18 -7.40
N LEU A 61 8.84 -1.46 -6.86
CA LEU A 61 9.45 -2.80 -6.94
C LEU A 61 8.56 -3.85 -6.26
N GLY A 62 8.10 -3.57 -5.05
CA GLY A 62 7.22 -4.46 -4.29
C GLY A 62 5.90 -4.72 -5.03
N SER A 63 5.27 -3.68 -5.55
CA SER A 63 4.03 -3.78 -6.33
C SER A 63 4.22 -4.66 -7.57
N THR A 64 5.32 -4.50 -8.30
CA THR A 64 5.64 -5.32 -9.46
C THR A 64 5.78 -6.80 -9.10
N VAL A 65 6.53 -7.10 -8.05
CA VAL A 65 6.71 -8.48 -7.56
C VAL A 65 5.38 -9.10 -7.17
N TYR A 66 4.56 -8.38 -6.39
CA TYR A 66 3.25 -8.90 -5.97
C TYR A 66 2.30 -9.10 -7.15
N THR A 67 2.32 -8.22 -8.14
CA THR A 67 1.49 -8.38 -9.35
C THR A 67 1.89 -9.63 -10.14
N VAL A 68 3.18 -9.89 -10.29
CA VAL A 68 3.67 -11.10 -10.99
C VAL A 68 3.27 -12.37 -10.22
N ILE A 69 3.46 -12.39 -8.89
CA ILE A 69 3.05 -13.53 -8.06
C ILE A 69 1.54 -13.76 -8.18
N LEU A 70 0.74 -12.68 -8.10
CA LEU A 70 -0.71 -12.76 -8.20
C LEU A 70 -1.16 -13.30 -9.56
N SER A 71 -0.63 -12.75 -10.66
CA SER A 71 -1.01 -13.17 -12.02
C SER A 71 -0.70 -14.65 -12.25
N ASN A 72 0.49 -15.11 -11.88
CA ASN A 72 0.88 -16.51 -12.02
C ASN A 72 0.01 -17.44 -11.16
N ARG A 73 -0.32 -17.01 -9.93
CA ARG A 73 -1.18 -17.83 -9.06
C ARG A 73 -2.63 -17.85 -9.52
N LEU A 74 -3.15 -16.70 -9.99
CA LEU A 74 -4.49 -16.63 -10.56
C LEU A 74 -4.66 -17.60 -11.74
N GLU A 75 -3.71 -17.56 -12.67
CA GLU A 75 -3.74 -18.47 -13.83
C GLU A 75 -3.73 -19.94 -13.40
N GLN A 76 -2.89 -20.31 -12.43
CA GLN A 76 -2.82 -21.66 -11.89
C GLN A 76 -4.09 -22.07 -11.15
N THR A 77 -4.57 -21.26 -10.23
CA THR A 77 -5.74 -21.61 -9.40
C THR A 77 -7.03 -21.64 -10.21
N ILE A 78 -7.22 -20.69 -11.13
CA ILE A 78 -8.40 -20.65 -12.02
C ILE A 78 -8.40 -21.89 -12.94
N SER A 79 -7.28 -22.20 -13.59
CA SER A 79 -7.19 -23.36 -14.50
C SER A 79 -7.34 -24.71 -13.81
N GLN A 80 -6.97 -24.80 -12.51
CA GLN A 80 -7.08 -26.03 -11.74
C GLN A 80 -8.43 -26.21 -11.05
N GLN A 81 -9.09 -25.14 -10.62
CA GLN A 81 -10.29 -25.23 -9.78
C GLN A 81 -11.59 -24.99 -10.55
N VAL A 82 -11.61 -24.06 -11.51
CA VAL A 82 -12.85 -23.67 -12.18
C VAL A 82 -13.34 -24.73 -13.18
N PRO A 83 -12.51 -25.26 -14.12
CA PRO A 83 -12.98 -26.26 -15.07
C PRO A 83 -13.55 -27.53 -14.45
N PRO A 84 -12.90 -28.14 -13.43
CA PRO A 84 -13.47 -29.34 -12.79
C PRO A 84 -14.80 -29.06 -12.10
N ALA A 85 -14.94 -27.87 -11.47
CA ALA A 85 -16.19 -27.49 -10.81
C ALA A 85 -17.35 -27.35 -11.83
N LEU A 86 -17.08 -26.72 -12.99
CA LEU A 86 -18.06 -26.58 -14.07
C LEU A 86 -18.46 -27.91 -14.70
N ILE A 87 -17.50 -28.79 -14.94
CA ILE A 87 -17.74 -30.12 -15.51
C ILE A 87 -18.60 -30.95 -14.54
N ASN A 88 -18.27 -30.91 -13.23
CA ASN A 88 -19.06 -31.60 -12.21
C ASN A 88 -20.49 -31.06 -12.09
N ALA A 89 -20.70 -29.80 -12.40
CA ALA A 89 -22.02 -29.16 -12.46
C ALA A 89 -22.79 -29.47 -13.75
N GLY A 90 -22.16 -30.15 -14.72
CA GLY A 90 -22.80 -30.59 -15.97
C GLY A 90 -22.49 -29.73 -17.21
N LEU A 91 -21.52 -28.82 -17.15
CA LEU A 91 -21.08 -28.06 -18.32
C LEU A 91 -20.24 -28.95 -19.24
N PRO A 92 -20.48 -28.97 -20.57
CA PRO A 92 -19.62 -29.65 -21.52
C PRO A 92 -18.18 -29.16 -21.47
N VAL A 93 -17.21 -30.06 -21.54
CA VAL A 93 -15.76 -29.74 -21.47
C VAL A 93 -15.37 -28.66 -22.51
N ASN A 94 -15.92 -28.70 -23.71
CA ASN A 94 -15.66 -27.73 -24.76
C ASN A 94 -16.19 -26.33 -24.48
N SER A 95 -17.09 -26.18 -23.50
CA SER A 95 -17.67 -24.87 -23.12
C SER A 95 -16.98 -24.24 -21.92
N THR A 96 -16.02 -24.92 -21.26
CA THR A 96 -15.32 -24.40 -20.09
C THR A 96 -14.45 -23.20 -20.42
N THR A 97 -13.75 -23.23 -21.55
CA THR A 97 -12.92 -22.10 -22.02
C THR A 97 -13.79 -20.88 -22.36
N ALA A 98 -14.93 -21.11 -23.06
CA ALA A 98 -15.88 -20.05 -23.36
C ALA A 98 -16.47 -19.42 -22.07
N PHE A 99 -16.70 -20.21 -21.04
CA PHE A 99 -17.13 -19.71 -19.74
C PHE A 99 -16.07 -18.80 -19.08
N LEU A 100 -14.80 -19.19 -19.10
CA LEU A 100 -13.70 -18.38 -18.53
C LEU A 100 -13.54 -17.07 -19.29
N GLU A 101 -13.64 -17.09 -20.63
CA GLU A 101 -13.61 -15.88 -21.45
C GLU A 101 -14.81 -14.96 -21.17
N ALA A 102 -16.03 -15.54 -21.04
CA ALA A 102 -17.22 -14.80 -20.71
C ALA A 102 -17.11 -14.15 -19.33
N TYR A 103 -16.53 -14.86 -18.35
CA TYR A 103 -16.30 -14.34 -17.02
C TYR A 103 -15.29 -13.17 -17.01
N THR A 104 -14.23 -13.27 -17.80
CA THR A 104 -13.23 -12.20 -17.95
C THR A 104 -13.83 -10.97 -18.63
N ASN A 105 -14.71 -11.15 -19.63
CA ASN A 105 -15.40 -10.06 -20.30
C ASN A 105 -16.48 -9.39 -19.41
N GLY A 106 -17.03 -10.13 -18.43
CA GLY A 106 -17.95 -9.60 -17.42
C GLY A 106 -19.30 -9.13 -17.95
N THR A 107 -19.69 -9.50 -19.18
CA THR A 107 -20.94 -9.07 -19.81
C THR A 107 -21.95 -10.21 -19.88
N GLN A 108 -23.23 -9.92 -19.65
CA GLN A 108 -24.30 -10.91 -19.75
C GLN A 108 -24.35 -11.55 -21.13
N ALA A 109 -24.16 -10.75 -22.19
CA ALA A 109 -24.14 -11.24 -23.55
C ALA A 109 -23.03 -12.28 -23.84
N ALA A 110 -21.91 -12.24 -23.12
CA ALA A 110 -20.87 -13.23 -23.23
C ALA A 110 -21.29 -14.56 -22.58
N PHE A 111 -21.99 -14.51 -21.46
CA PHE A 111 -22.53 -15.71 -20.82
C PHE A 111 -23.63 -16.38 -21.64
N ASP A 112 -24.46 -15.60 -22.35
CA ASP A 112 -25.54 -16.13 -23.21
C ASP A 112 -24.99 -16.93 -24.42
N GLN A 113 -23.73 -16.70 -24.80
CA GLN A 113 -23.05 -17.45 -25.87
C GLN A 113 -22.47 -18.79 -25.42
N VAL A 114 -22.39 -19.06 -24.11
CA VAL A 114 -21.84 -20.29 -23.57
C VAL A 114 -22.86 -21.41 -23.69
N ARG A 115 -22.59 -22.40 -24.55
CA ARG A 115 -23.48 -23.52 -24.77
C ARG A 115 -23.60 -24.40 -23.52
N GLY A 116 -24.86 -24.65 -23.12
CA GLY A 116 -25.16 -25.51 -21.97
C GLY A 116 -25.07 -24.81 -20.61
N LEU A 117 -24.91 -23.51 -20.60
CA LEU A 117 -24.90 -22.72 -19.36
C LEU A 117 -26.31 -22.64 -18.78
N THR A 118 -26.45 -23.14 -17.55
CA THR A 118 -27.68 -23.00 -16.75
C THR A 118 -27.44 -22.03 -15.59
N PRO A 119 -28.49 -21.43 -14.99
CA PRO A 119 -28.32 -20.57 -13.82
C PRO A 119 -27.56 -21.28 -12.68
N HIS A 120 -27.79 -22.57 -12.49
CA HIS A 120 -27.08 -23.34 -11.48
C HIS A 120 -25.58 -23.48 -11.79
N ILE A 121 -25.23 -23.77 -13.05
CA ILE A 121 -23.82 -23.86 -13.48
C ILE A 121 -23.11 -22.51 -13.35
N LEU A 122 -23.81 -21.42 -13.68
CA LEU A 122 -23.28 -20.07 -13.49
C LEU A 122 -22.99 -19.78 -12.02
N GLU A 123 -23.88 -20.16 -11.11
CA GLU A 123 -23.66 -19.99 -9.66
C GLU A 123 -22.45 -20.80 -9.17
N VAL A 124 -22.37 -22.09 -9.53
CA VAL A 124 -21.24 -22.95 -9.17
C VAL A 124 -19.94 -22.41 -9.74
N GLY A 125 -19.93 -22.01 -11.01
CA GLY A 125 -18.75 -21.43 -11.67
C GLY A 125 -18.29 -20.13 -11.02
N THR A 126 -19.24 -19.25 -10.69
CA THR A 126 -18.96 -18.00 -9.98
C THR A 126 -18.35 -18.24 -8.59
N LYS A 127 -18.89 -19.22 -7.86
CA LYS A 127 -18.36 -19.62 -6.55
C LYS A 127 -16.96 -20.20 -6.67
N ALA A 128 -16.73 -21.10 -7.62
CA ALA A 128 -15.40 -21.67 -7.88
C ALA A 128 -14.38 -20.58 -8.26
N TYR A 129 -14.77 -19.63 -9.10
CA TYR A 129 -13.92 -18.50 -9.48
C TYR A 129 -13.57 -17.61 -8.28
N LYS A 130 -14.52 -17.31 -7.41
CA LYS A 130 -14.29 -16.55 -6.17
C LYS A 130 -13.31 -17.28 -5.24
N VAL A 131 -13.44 -18.60 -5.10
CA VAL A 131 -12.54 -19.41 -4.27
C VAL A 131 -11.14 -19.41 -4.87
N ALA A 132 -11.00 -19.65 -6.18
CA ALA A 132 -9.71 -19.65 -6.87
C ALA A 132 -8.99 -18.30 -6.74
N ASN A 133 -9.72 -17.17 -6.83
CA ASN A 133 -9.18 -15.84 -6.57
C ASN A 133 -8.73 -15.70 -5.11
N SER A 134 -9.55 -16.12 -4.15
CA SER A 134 -9.20 -16.07 -2.73
C SER A 134 -7.91 -16.80 -2.42
N ASP A 135 -7.71 -17.99 -2.99
CA ASP A 135 -6.49 -18.79 -2.83
C ASP A 135 -5.27 -18.13 -3.45
N ALA A 136 -5.44 -17.48 -4.62
CA ALA A 136 -4.36 -16.71 -5.25
C ALA A 136 -3.94 -15.52 -4.38
N TYR A 137 -4.89 -14.73 -3.88
CA TYR A 137 -4.61 -13.61 -2.96
C TYR A 137 -4.00 -14.09 -1.64
N GLN A 138 -4.43 -15.22 -1.10
CA GLN A 138 -3.83 -15.80 0.10
C GLN A 138 -2.33 -16.05 -0.09
N THR A 139 -1.91 -16.55 -1.25
CA THR A 139 -0.48 -16.75 -1.57
C THR A 139 0.29 -15.42 -1.56
N VAL A 140 -0.28 -14.35 -2.13
CA VAL A 140 0.33 -13.01 -2.11
C VAL A 140 0.48 -12.49 -0.69
N PHE A 141 -0.54 -12.64 0.16
CA PHE A 141 -0.46 -12.23 1.55
C PHE A 141 0.60 -13.03 2.33
N LEU A 142 0.79 -14.31 2.05
CA LEU A 142 1.85 -15.10 2.66
C LEU A 142 3.24 -14.61 2.21
N ALA A 143 3.40 -14.25 0.93
CA ALA A 143 4.63 -13.65 0.44
C ALA A 143 4.93 -12.30 1.13
N THR A 144 3.90 -11.49 1.42
CA THR A 144 4.05 -10.22 2.13
C THR A 144 4.64 -10.41 3.53
N ILE A 145 4.31 -11.52 4.22
CA ILE A 145 4.86 -11.82 5.55
C ILE A 145 6.38 -11.95 5.49
N ALA A 146 6.93 -12.59 4.45
CA ALA A 146 8.38 -12.73 4.29
C ALA A 146 9.07 -11.37 4.14
N PHE A 147 8.52 -10.46 3.32
CA PHE A 147 9.03 -9.10 3.18
C PHE A 147 8.92 -8.29 4.47
N SER A 148 7.79 -8.42 5.18
CA SER A 148 7.58 -7.75 6.46
C SER A 148 8.56 -8.24 7.53
N ALA A 149 8.91 -9.53 7.55
CA ALA A 149 9.91 -10.08 8.45
C ALA A 149 11.30 -9.48 8.19
N VAL A 150 11.68 -9.31 6.93
CA VAL A 150 12.94 -8.62 6.57
C VAL A 150 12.90 -7.17 7.06
N GLY A 151 11.82 -6.43 6.80
CA GLY A 151 11.64 -5.07 7.29
C GLY A 151 11.75 -4.98 8.82
N PHE A 152 11.12 -5.90 9.53
CA PHE A 152 11.19 -5.98 11.00
C PHE A 152 12.62 -6.22 11.51
N ILE A 153 13.38 -7.12 10.87
CA ILE A 153 14.78 -7.34 11.21
C ILE A 153 15.61 -6.06 11.00
N LEU A 154 15.37 -5.34 9.91
CA LEU A 154 16.07 -4.09 9.62
C LEU A 154 15.83 -3.00 10.67
N THR A 155 14.69 -3.01 11.37
CA THR A 155 14.44 -2.03 12.44
C THR A 155 15.41 -2.15 13.61
N PHE A 156 15.98 -3.32 13.86
CA PHE A 156 17.01 -3.50 14.91
C PHE A 156 18.35 -2.84 14.58
N PHE A 157 18.59 -2.50 13.32
CA PHE A 157 19.81 -1.78 12.91
C PHE A 157 19.65 -0.25 12.95
N VAL A 158 18.45 0.24 13.25
CA VAL A 158 18.21 1.68 13.40
C VAL A 158 18.88 2.16 14.69
N PRO A 159 19.78 3.15 14.63
CA PRO A 159 20.44 3.68 15.82
C PRO A 159 19.45 4.41 16.73
N ASP A 160 19.80 4.52 17.99
CA ASP A 160 19.04 5.28 18.98
C ASP A 160 19.22 6.78 18.76
N PHE A 161 18.12 7.52 18.71
CA PHE A 161 18.06 8.96 18.48
C PHE A 161 17.62 9.76 19.71
N ASP A 162 17.49 9.13 20.87
CA ASP A 162 17.03 9.78 22.13
C ASP A 162 17.86 11.02 22.46
N HIS A 163 19.17 10.98 22.19
CA HIS A 163 20.08 12.11 22.44
C HIS A 163 19.81 13.32 21.53
N LYS A 164 19.05 13.16 20.44
CA LYS A 164 18.65 14.27 19.54
C LYS A 164 17.27 14.84 19.87
N MET A 165 16.51 14.19 20.72
CA MET A 165 15.22 14.68 21.20
C MET A 165 15.44 15.71 22.33
N THR A 166 16.05 16.85 21.98
CA THR A 166 16.19 17.98 22.90
C THR A 166 14.94 18.86 22.84
N GLY A 167 14.57 19.48 23.94
CA GLY A 167 13.49 20.47 23.97
C GLY A 167 13.89 21.82 23.33
N GLU A 168 15.04 21.89 22.68
CA GLU A 168 15.52 23.09 22.02
C GLU A 168 14.82 23.27 20.67
N VAL A 169 14.14 24.39 20.50
CA VAL A 169 13.56 24.81 19.23
C VAL A 169 14.63 25.60 18.48
N THR A 170 15.09 25.08 17.35
CA THR A 170 16.20 25.66 16.56
C THR A 170 15.87 27.04 15.99
N ILE A 171 14.61 27.36 15.79
CA ILE A 171 14.13 28.70 15.39
C ILE A 171 12.90 29.03 16.23
N THR A 172 13.05 29.91 17.21
CA THR A 172 11.92 30.62 17.78
C THR A 172 11.55 31.75 16.83
N LEU A 173 10.28 31.91 16.50
CA LEU A 173 9.76 33.18 15.99
C LEU A 173 9.99 34.20 17.12
N HIS A 174 11.15 34.85 17.10
CA HIS A 174 11.35 36.01 17.91
C HIS A 174 10.38 37.05 17.36
N GLU A 175 9.36 37.35 18.12
CA GLU A 175 8.68 38.65 18.02
C GLU A 175 9.80 39.68 18.22
N LYS A 176 10.13 40.45 17.15
CA LYS A 176 11.10 41.51 17.24
C LYS A 176 10.70 42.38 18.42
N SER A 177 11.49 42.40 19.46
CA SER A 177 11.19 43.26 20.57
C SER A 177 11.22 44.72 20.05
N ASP A 178 10.44 45.62 20.65
CA ASP A 178 10.44 47.02 20.26
C ASP A 178 11.85 47.61 20.29
N GLU A 179 12.76 47.08 21.12
CA GLU A 179 14.18 47.41 21.16
C GLU A 179 14.92 47.06 19.86
N ASP A 180 14.69 45.89 19.27
CA ASP A 180 15.32 45.48 17.99
C ASP A 180 14.84 46.34 16.81
N LEU A 181 13.58 46.78 16.86
CA LEU A 181 13.02 47.72 15.88
C LEU A 181 13.67 49.12 15.99
N ILE A 182 13.90 49.59 17.22
CA ILE A 182 14.52 50.87 17.48
C ILE A 182 16.01 50.88 17.06
N VAL A 183 16.74 49.80 17.41
CA VAL A 183 18.16 49.66 17.02
C VAL A 183 18.30 49.56 15.50
N GLY A 184 17.42 48.82 14.82
CA GLY A 184 17.37 48.74 13.36
C GLY A 184 17.13 50.08 12.70
N ALA A 185 16.17 50.87 13.20
CA ALA A 185 15.84 52.20 12.69
C ALA A 185 16.97 53.26 12.95
N ILE A 186 17.70 53.15 14.05
CA ILE A 186 18.84 53.99 14.33
C ILE A 186 20.01 53.68 13.39
N HIS A 187 20.25 52.41 13.10
CA HIS A 187 21.31 51.98 12.19
C HIS A 187 21.05 52.42 10.75
N GLU A 188 19.82 52.33 10.28
CA GLU A 188 19.39 52.81 8.96
C GLU A 188 19.58 54.32 8.80
N LYS A 189 19.18 55.11 9.80
CA LYS A 189 19.40 56.55 9.82
C LYS A 189 20.88 56.96 9.86
N SER A 190 21.74 56.17 10.50
CA SER A 190 23.19 56.47 10.57
C SER A 190 23.89 56.19 9.23
N VAL A 191 23.39 55.29 8.42
CA VAL A 191 23.89 54.99 7.08
C VAL A 191 23.51 56.09 6.09
N ASP A 192 22.27 56.59 6.17
CA ASP A 192 21.77 57.66 5.29
C ASP A 192 22.42 59.03 5.56
N GLN A 193 22.99 59.27 6.74
CA GLN A 193 23.72 60.53 7.06
C GLN A 193 25.18 60.55 6.60
N ASN A 194 25.71 59.40 6.13
CA ASN A 194 27.10 59.29 5.68
C ASN A 194 27.26 59.15 4.16
N VAL A 195 26.19 59.37 3.41
CA VAL A 195 26.18 59.50 1.95
C VAL A 195 25.97 60.97 1.58
#